data_a0564185db8b497b0983fb5431ce8629
#
_entry.id   a0564185db8b497b0983fb5431ce8629
#
_cell.length_a   1.000
_cell.length_b   1.000
_cell.length_c   1.000
_cell.angle_alpha   90.00
_cell.angle_beta   90.00
_cell.angle_gamma   90.00
#
_symmetry.space_group_name_H-M   'P 1'
#
loop_
_entity.id
_entity.type
_entity.pdbx_description
1 polymer ?
#
loop_
_entity_poly.entity_id
_entity_poly.type
_entity_poly.pdbx_seq_one_letter_code
_entity_poly.pdbx_strand_id
1 'polypeptide(L)'
;MKLLLIIDDYIPESTRVGAKMFHELALELSRNGNEVTILTPNSNLTQCLRVESIDGISVWYFKSGKIKDVGLLKRAINESLLSYRAWKAIKLKINDNAFDGIVYYSPSIFFGHLIDKIKKRVNCPSYLVLRDIFPQWAIDAGILKKHSPITYYFRYFESALYNSADRIGLMSKGNLDLFCDSKNKHKNKCEVLYNWADNILPVHDESYSSIVRKYNLHDKVIFFYGGNIGHAQDMSNLMRLVIRMSKFPEAHFLFVGQGDEVRLIKNIATEQNLSNFTYIPSVSQSTYRSLLREINVGLFSLAASHSFHNFPGKLLNYMAHSVPILGSVNAGNDL
;
A
#
# COMPACT_ATOMS: atom_id res chain seq x y z
N MET A 1 2.52 -13.71 22.24
CA MET A 1 1.60 -12.58 22.47
C MET A 1 0.38 -12.73 21.58
N LYS A 2 -0.75 -12.15 21.98
CA LYS A 2 -1.95 -12.03 21.15
C LYS A 2 -2.00 -10.64 20.49
N LEU A 3 -1.88 -10.61 19.19
CA LEU A 3 -1.76 -9.35 18.44
C LEU A 3 -2.97 -9.11 17.54
N LEU A 4 -3.51 -7.89 17.58
CA LEU A 4 -4.57 -7.44 16.69
C LEU A 4 -3.99 -6.51 15.62
N LEU A 5 -4.05 -6.91 14.36
CA LEU A 5 -3.65 -6.12 13.22
C LEU A 5 -4.89 -5.54 12.51
N ILE A 6 -4.97 -4.22 12.34
CA ILE A 6 -6.13 -3.53 11.77
C ILE A 6 -5.75 -2.84 10.47
N ILE A 7 -6.43 -3.21 9.40
CA ILE A 7 -6.20 -2.66 8.06
C ILE A 7 -7.54 -2.46 7.33
N ASP A 8 -7.61 -1.50 6.43
CA ASP A 8 -8.81 -1.14 5.66
C ASP A 8 -9.03 -1.97 4.39
N ASP A 9 -8.11 -2.90 4.08
CA ASP A 9 -8.15 -3.71 2.87
C ASP A 9 -7.26 -4.96 3.03
N TYR A 10 -7.76 -6.16 2.75
CA TYR A 10 -7.03 -7.40 3.02
C TYR A 10 -7.25 -8.45 1.92
N ILE A 11 -6.33 -9.43 1.86
CA ILE A 11 -6.44 -10.57 0.94
C ILE A 11 -7.60 -11.52 1.35
N PRO A 12 -8.14 -12.33 0.44
CA PRO A 12 -7.86 -12.43 -1.01
C PRO A 12 -8.59 -11.36 -1.84
N GLU A 13 -9.51 -10.60 -1.27
CA GLU A 13 -10.31 -9.62 -2.00
C GLU A 13 -9.49 -8.44 -2.52
N SER A 14 -8.28 -8.21 -1.97
CA SER A 14 -7.39 -7.14 -2.39
C SER A 14 -6.07 -7.64 -2.93
N THR A 15 -5.64 -7.04 -4.04
CA THR A 15 -4.30 -7.22 -4.63
C THR A 15 -3.35 -6.06 -4.29
N ARG A 16 -3.77 -5.14 -3.42
CA ARG A 16 -2.99 -3.94 -3.07
C ARG A 16 -1.80 -4.27 -2.18
N VAL A 17 -0.76 -3.46 -2.31
CA VAL A 17 0.52 -3.65 -1.59
C VAL A 17 0.33 -3.68 -0.07
N GLY A 18 -0.53 -2.81 0.49
CA GLY A 18 -0.79 -2.79 1.94
C GLY A 18 -1.39 -4.09 2.46
N ALA A 19 -2.36 -4.68 1.73
CA ALA A 19 -2.97 -5.96 2.09
C ALA A 19 -1.93 -7.09 2.13
N LYS A 20 -1.07 -7.15 1.10
CA LYS A 20 0.05 -8.10 1.02
C LYS A 20 1.04 -7.91 2.16
N MET A 21 1.51 -6.69 2.39
CA MET A 21 2.47 -6.39 3.46
C MET A 21 1.95 -6.79 4.84
N PHE A 22 0.67 -6.51 5.13
CA PHE A 22 0.08 -6.90 6.41
C PHE A 22 -0.13 -8.40 6.55
N HIS A 23 -0.37 -9.10 5.45
CA HIS A 23 -0.42 -10.55 5.47
C HIS A 23 0.95 -11.17 5.72
N GLU A 24 1.99 -10.70 5.04
CA GLU A 24 3.39 -11.11 5.27
C GLU A 24 3.81 -10.83 6.72
N LEU A 25 3.46 -9.66 7.27
CA LEU A 25 3.69 -9.33 8.68
C LEU A 25 2.97 -10.30 9.61
N ALA A 26 1.70 -10.62 9.33
CA ALA A 26 0.92 -11.54 10.16
C ALA A 26 1.52 -12.95 10.16
N LEU A 27 1.95 -13.45 9.01
CA LEU A 27 2.61 -14.74 8.88
C LEU A 27 3.93 -14.78 9.66
N GLU A 28 4.75 -13.75 9.54
CA GLU A 28 6.04 -13.69 10.23
C GLU A 28 5.87 -13.59 11.75
N LEU A 29 4.93 -12.76 12.22
CA LEU A 29 4.60 -12.71 13.65
C LEU A 29 4.08 -14.04 14.17
N SER A 30 3.28 -14.77 13.38
CA SER A 30 2.78 -16.09 13.73
C SER A 30 3.91 -17.13 13.78
N ARG A 31 4.83 -17.12 12.81
CA ARG A 31 6.04 -17.99 12.84
C ARG A 31 6.90 -17.76 14.07
N ASN A 32 6.91 -16.53 14.57
CA ASN A 32 7.60 -16.15 15.82
C ASN A 32 6.77 -16.43 17.09
N GLY A 33 5.75 -17.31 17.01
CA GLY A 33 4.98 -17.81 18.16
C GLY A 33 3.92 -16.86 18.71
N ASN A 34 3.49 -15.86 17.92
CA ASN A 34 2.39 -14.98 18.31
C ASN A 34 1.05 -15.49 17.75
N GLU A 35 -0.01 -15.29 18.50
CA GLU A 35 -1.38 -15.45 18.02
C GLU A 35 -1.83 -14.16 17.34
N VAL A 36 -2.04 -14.19 16.01
CA VAL A 36 -2.32 -13.00 15.23
C VAL A 36 -3.76 -13.02 14.72
N THR A 37 -4.47 -11.92 14.95
CA THR A 37 -5.80 -11.67 14.43
C THR A 37 -5.79 -10.44 13.52
N ILE A 38 -6.31 -10.57 12.30
CA ILE A 38 -6.53 -9.45 11.39
C ILE A 38 -7.97 -8.94 11.57
N LEU A 39 -8.15 -7.64 11.65
CA LEU A 39 -9.47 -6.99 11.61
C LEU A 39 -9.56 -6.09 10.37
N THR A 40 -10.50 -6.38 9.48
CA THR A 40 -10.65 -5.69 8.20
C THR A 40 -12.12 -5.51 7.80
N PRO A 41 -12.49 -4.43 7.07
CA PRO A 41 -13.86 -4.26 6.58
C PRO A 41 -14.15 -5.17 5.38
N ASN A 42 -15.40 -5.59 5.26
CA ASN A 42 -15.91 -6.25 4.07
C ASN A 42 -17.31 -5.74 3.74
N SER A 43 -17.49 -5.26 2.50
CA SER A 43 -18.77 -4.66 2.05
C SER A 43 -19.82 -5.69 1.61
N ASN A 44 -19.43 -6.93 1.42
CA ASN A 44 -20.32 -7.99 0.89
C ASN A 44 -20.94 -8.84 2.00
N LEU A 45 -20.61 -8.55 3.28
CA LEU A 45 -21.17 -9.31 4.40
C LEU A 45 -22.64 -9.01 4.61
N THR A 46 -23.41 -10.06 4.86
CA THR A 46 -24.80 -9.97 5.35
C THR A 46 -24.84 -9.80 6.87
N GLN A 47 -23.95 -10.48 7.59
CA GLN A 47 -23.82 -10.43 9.05
C GLN A 47 -22.82 -9.37 9.53
N CYS A 48 -22.89 -8.97 10.81
CA CYS A 48 -22.02 -7.92 11.35
C CYS A 48 -20.54 -8.30 11.39
N LEU A 49 -20.23 -9.59 11.63
CA LEU A 49 -18.88 -10.13 11.75
C LEU A 49 -18.83 -11.54 11.14
N ARG A 50 -17.78 -11.81 10.35
CA ARG A 50 -17.39 -13.13 9.86
C ARG A 50 -15.97 -13.40 10.28
N VAL A 51 -15.69 -14.60 10.75
CA VAL A 51 -14.33 -15.05 11.13
C VAL A 51 -13.93 -16.19 10.20
N GLU A 52 -12.77 -16.07 9.61
CA GLU A 52 -12.17 -17.07 8.70
C GLU A 52 -10.71 -17.28 9.06
N SER A 53 -10.13 -18.37 8.58
CA SER A 53 -8.69 -18.60 8.63
C SER A 53 -8.12 -18.50 7.22
N ILE A 54 -7.09 -17.68 7.05
CA ILE A 54 -6.32 -17.55 5.80
C ILE A 54 -4.86 -17.84 6.13
N ASP A 55 -4.31 -18.88 5.53
CA ASP A 55 -2.93 -19.33 5.77
C ASP A 55 -2.59 -19.50 7.28
N GLY A 56 -3.57 -19.97 8.07
CA GLY A 56 -3.44 -20.14 9.51
C GLY A 56 -3.68 -18.89 10.36
N ILE A 57 -3.84 -17.72 9.74
CA ILE A 57 -4.13 -16.45 10.42
C ILE A 57 -5.64 -16.27 10.60
N SER A 58 -6.07 -15.90 11.82
CA SER A 58 -7.48 -15.54 12.11
C SER A 58 -7.83 -14.19 11.50
N VAL A 59 -8.83 -14.15 10.60
CA VAL A 59 -9.29 -12.91 9.94
C VAL A 59 -10.71 -12.60 10.33
N TRP A 60 -10.93 -11.45 10.95
CA TRP A 60 -12.20 -10.93 11.37
C TRP A 60 -12.69 -9.87 10.39
N TYR A 61 -13.64 -10.24 9.55
CA TYR A 61 -14.30 -9.32 8.63
C TYR A 61 -15.49 -8.66 9.30
N PHE A 62 -15.48 -7.34 9.44
CA PHE A 62 -16.66 -6.61 9.90
C PHE A 62 -17.42 -5.97 8.73
N LYS A 63 -18.76 -5.96 8.83
CA LYS A 63 -19.61 -5.37 7.80
C LYS A 63 -19.38 -3.87 7.67
N SER A 64 -19.05 -3.41 6.46
CA SER A 64 -18.93 -1.99 6.13
C SER A 64 -19.66 -1.65 4.83
N GLY A 65 -19.74 -0.36 4.46
CA GLY A 65 -20.00 0.02 3.08
C GLY A 65 -18.73 -0.05 2.25
N LYS A 66 -18.85 -0.03 0.92
CA LYS A 66 -17.69 0.03 0.02
C LYS A 66 -16.88 1.30 0.28
N ILE A 67 -15.56 1.15 0.46
CA ILE A 67 -14.59 2.23 0.71
C ILE A 67 -13.56 2.37 -0.42
N LYS A 68 -13.57 1.45 -1.35
CA LYS A 68 -12.72 1.46 -2.56
C LYS A 68 -13.60 1.41 -3.80
N ASP A 69 -13.11 1.96 -4.89
CA ASP A 69 -13.77 1.92 -6.22
C ASP A 69 -15.24 2.44 -6.19
N VAL A 70 -15.46 3.53 -5.44
CA VAL A 70 -16.75 4.22 -5.29
C VAL A 70 -16.56 5.73 -5.27
N GLY A 71 -17.63 6.48 -5.58
CA GLY A 71 -17.59 7.95 -5.58
C GLY A 71 -17.18 8.56 -4.24
N LEU A 72 -16.48 9.69 -4.28
CA LEU A 72 -15.81 10.33 -3.13
C LEU A 72 -16.74 10.55 -1.92
N LEU A 73 -17.97 11.03 -2.14
CA LEU A 73 -18.92 11.28 -1.04
C LEU A 73 -19.32 9.96 -0.32
N LYS A 74 -19.66 8.92 -1.10
CA LYS A 74 -20.01 7.61 -0.55
C LYS A 74 -18.84 6.97 0.17
N ARG A 75 -17.63 7.13 -0.35
CA ARG A 75 -16.38 6.72 0.27
C ARG A 75 -16.20 7.42 1.62
N ALA A 76 -16.25 8.76 1.64
CA ALA A 76 -16.06 9.54 2.86
C ALA A 76 -17.04 9.13 3.98
N ILE A 77 -18.33 8.96 3.66
CA ILE A 77 -19.34 8.50 4.62
C ILE A 77 -19.00 7.09 5.15
N ASN A 78 -18.68 6.15 4.27
CA ASN A 78 -18.41 4.78 4.67
C ASN A 78 -17.13 4.67 5.51
N GLU A 79 -16.06 5.40 5.15
CA GLU A 79 -14.80 5.45 5.90
C GLU A 79 -15.01 6.08 7.29
N SER A 80 -15.80 7.15 7.40
CA SER A 80 -16.12 7.80 8.69
C SER A 80 -16.81 6.86 9.67
N LEU A 81 -17.56 5.89 9.17
CA LEU A 81 -18.28 4.91 9.97
C LEU A 81 -17.45 3.66 10.32
N LEU A 82 -16.20 3.54 9.83
CA LEU A 82 -15.38 2.34 10.04
C LEU A 82 -15.17 2.02 11.51
N SER A 83 -14.74 2.97 12.32
CA SER A 83 -14.54 2.78 13.76
C SER A 83 -15.81 2.32 14.49
N TYR A 84 -16.94 2.94 14.16
CA TYR A 84 -18.22 2.58 14.78
C TYR A 84 -18.65 1.16 14.40
N ARG A 85 -18.61 0.83 13.11
CA ARG A 85 -19.02 -0.48 12.59
C ARG A 85 -18.11 -1.60 13.10
N ALA A 86 -16.80 -1.39 13.08
CA ALA A 86 -15.83 -2.33 13.62
C ALA A 86 -16.08 -2.58 15.12
N TRP A 87 -16.19 -1.52 15.93
CA TRP A 87 -16.47 -1.68 17.36
C TRP A 87 -17.79 -2.42 17.62
N LYS A 88 -18.87 -2.08 16.90
CA LYS A 88 -20.16 -2.78 17.03
C LYS A 88 -20.03 -4.28 16.76
N ALA A 89 -19.20 -4.65 15.79
CA ALA A 89 -19.00 -6.04 15.39
C ALA A 89 -18.19 -6.85 16.41
N ILE A 90 -17.15 -6.23 17.04
CA ILE A 90 -16.16 -6.99 17.84
C ILE A 90 -16.32 -6.82 19.35
N LYS A 91 -17.07 -5.82 19.86
CA LYS A 91 -17.14 -5.47 21.29
C LYS A 91 -17.51 -6.64 22.23
N LEU A 92 -18.28 -7.62 21.75
CA LEU A 92 -18.67 -8.81 22.51
C LEU A 92 -17.61 -9.93 22.46
N LYS A 93 -16.65 -9.86 21.55
CA LYS A 93 -15.54 -10.82 21.44
C LYS A 93 -14.27 -10.33 22.16
N ILE A 94 -14.22 -9.06 22.55
CA ILE A 94 -13.07 -8.46 23.22
C ILE A 94 -13.35 -8.45 24.73
N ASN A 95 -12.61 -9.26 25.47
CA ASN A 95 -12.49 -9.23 26.93
C ASN A 95 -11.18 -8.54 27.33
N ASP A 96 -10.94 -8.40 28.63
CA ASP A 96 -9.79 -7.67 29.18
C ASP A 96 -8.42 -8.28 28.82
N ASN A 97 -8.38 -9.54 28.39
CA ASN A 97 -7.15 -10.27 27.99
C ASN A 97 -7.19 -10.69 26.51
N ALA A 98 -7.99 -10.03 25.69
CA ALA A 98 -8.14 -10.42 24.30
C ALA A 98 -6.86 -10.23 23.48
N PHE A 99 -6.12 -9.15 23.73
CA PHE A 99 -4.92 -8.79 22.99
C PHE A 99 -3.86 -8.16 23.88
N ASP A 100 -2.60 -8.46 23.57
CA ASP A 100 -1.41 -7.89 24.23
C ASP A 100 -0.88 -6.66 23.46
N GLY A 101 -1.31 -6.45 22.23
CA GLY A 101 -0.91 -5.30 21.40
C GLY A 101 -1.77 -5.12 20.16
N ILE A 102 -1.81 -3.89 19.67
CA ILE A 102 -2.53 -3.50 18.46
C ILE A 102 -1.56 -2.90 17.46
N VAL A 103 -1.57 -3.37 16.21
CA VAL A 103 -0.89 -2.76 15.08
C VAL A 103 -1.95 -2.29 14.07
N TYR A 104 -1.91 -1.05 13.64
CA TYR A 104 -2.89 -0.55 12.69
C TYR A 104 -2.26 0.30 11.59
N TYR A 105 -2.91 0.31 10.44
CA TYR A 105 -2.35 0.79 9.19
C TYR A 105 -3.01 2.09 8.72
N SER A 106 -2.19 3.08 8.38
CA SER A 106 -2.56 4.22 7.56
C SER A 106 -2.14 3.91 6.10
N PRO A 107 -3.04 4.01 5.11
CA PRO A 107 -3.71 5.27 4.75
C PRO A 107 -5.07 5.57 5.39
N SER A 108 -5.78 4.64 6.00
CA SER A 108 -7.06 5.00 6.62
C SER A 108 -6.88 5.78 7.92
N ILE A 109 -7.33 7.04 7.93
CA ILE A 109 -7.29 7.89 9.15
C ILE A 109 -8.42 7.60 10.14
N PHE A 110 -9.38 6.73 9.80
CA PHE A 110 -10.64 6.59 10.52
C PHE A 110 -10.64 5.54 11.64
N PHE A 111 -9.51 4.89 11.93
CA PHE A 111 -9.43 3.88 12.98
C PHE A 111 -9.10 4.41 14.38
N GLY A 112 -8.69 5.67 14.54
CA GLY A 112 -8.27 6.23 15.84
C GLY A 112 -9.27 5.97 16.96
N HIS A 113 -10.55 6.26 16.75
CA HIS A 113 -11.59 6.03 17.76
C HIS A 113 -11.85 4.54 18.08
N LEU A 114 -11.60 3.63 17.12
CA LEU A 114 -11.65 2.20 17.38
C LEU A 114 -10.51 1.77 18.30
N ILE A 115 -9.28 2.24 18.00
CA ILE A 115 -8.10 1.95 18.81
C ILE A 115 -8.29 2.42 20.25
N ASP A 116 -8.78 3.64 20.47
CA ASP A 116 -9.07 4.16 21.81
C ASP A 116 -10.07 3.29 22.58
N LYS A 117 -11.12 2.81 21.90
CA LYS A 117 -12.11 1.92 22.52
C LYS A 117 -11.53 0.56 22.88
N ILE A 118 -10.70 -0.03 22.01
CA ILE A 118 -10.05 -1.31 22.28
C ILE A 118 -9.05 -1.13 23.43
N LYS A 119 -8.18 -0.11 23.39
CA LYS A 119 -7.22 0.17 24.46
C LYS A 119 -7.87 0.35 25.81
N LYS A 120 -8.99 1.09 25.90
CA LYS A 120 -9.75 1.24 27.15
C LYS A 120 -10.31 -0.07 27.69
N ARG A 121 -10.58 -1.05 26.82
CA ARG A 121 -11.13 -2.36 27.21
C ARG A 121 -10.04 -3.35 27.59
N VAL A 122 -8.91 -3.36 26.87
CA VAL A 122 -7.88 -4.41 26.95
C VAL A 122 -6.62 -3.92 27.65
N ASN A 123 -6.43 -2.61 27.77
CA ASN A 123 -5.24 -1.95 28.36
C ASN A 123 -3.92 -2.40 27.72
N CYS A 124 -3.87 -2.47 26.38
CA CYS A 124 -2.67 -2.87 25.63
C CYS A 124 -2.07 -1.71 24.82
N PRO A 125 -0.76 -1.74 24.51
CA PRO A 125 -0.12 -0.75 23.66
C PRO A 125 -0.56 -0.85 22.21
N SER A 126 -0.35 0.26 21.48
CA SER A 126 -0.73 0.38 20.07
C SER A 126 0.38 0.96 19.21
N TYR A 127 0.56 0.40 18.03
CA TYR A 127 1.57 0.79 17.04
C TYR A 127 0.91 1.20 15.72
N LEU A 128 1.14 2.44 15.29
CA LEU A 128 0.67 2.94 14.00
C LEU A 128 1.75 2.72 12.92
N VAL A 129 1.45 1.95 11.91
CA VAL A 129 2.26 1.85 10.68
C VAL A 129 1.81 2.96 9.75
N LEU A 130 2.53 4.10 9.75
CA LEU A 130 2.19 5.29 8.99
C LEU A 130 2.90 5.28 7.64
N ARG A 131 2.13 5.05 6.57
CA ARG A 131 2.63 4.99 5.18
C ARG A 131 2.11 6.10 4.30
N ASP A 132 1.07 6.81 4.76
CA ASP A 132 0.43 7.87 3.99
C ASP A 132 -0.04 8.98 4.92
N ILE A 133 0.28 10.22 4.60
CA ILE A 133 -0.06 11.39 5.41
C ILE A 133 -1.23 12.14 4.77
N PHE A 134 -2.42 11.55 4.92
CA PHE A 134 -3.68 12.20 4.53
C PHE A 134 -4.23 13.04 5.71
N PRO A 135 -4.75 14.25 5.49
CA PRO A 135 -5.08 14.89 4.21
C PRO A 135 -3.94 15.71 3.58
N GLN A 136 -2.72 15.70 4.12
CA GLN A 136 -1.65 16.58 3.65
C GLN A 136 -1.36 16.40 2.16
N TRP A 137 -1.14 15.18 1.70
CA TRP A 137 -0.85 14.94 0.27
C TRP A 137 -1.98 15.43 -0.65
N ALA A 138 -3.25 15.34 -0.22
CA ALA A 138 -4.38 15.82 -1.00
C ALA A 138 -4.46 17.35 -1.04
N ILE A 139 -3.96 18.02 0.00
CA ILE A 139 -3.80 19.49 0.04
C ILE A 139 -2.67 19.90 -0.90
N ASP A 140 -1.54 19.23 -0.85
CA ASP A 140 -0.36 19.52 -1.68
C ASP A 140 -0.65 19.28 -3.17
N ALA A 141 -1.44 18.25 -3.48
CA ALA A 141 -1.94 17.99 -4.84
C ALA A 141 -3.06 18.94 -5.31
N GLY A 142 -3.48 19.91 -4.48
CA GLY A 142 -4.56 20.85 -4.82
C GLY A 142 -5.98 20.26 -4.84
N ILE A 143 -6.14 18.99 -4.43
CA ILE A 143 -7.45 18.30 -4.38
C ILE A 143 -8.30 18.85 -3.23
N LEU A 144 -7.66 19.19 -2.11
CA LEU A 144 -8.31 19.78 -0.94
C LEU A 144 -7.77 21.20 -0.68
N LYS A 145 -8.68 22.14 -0.42
CA LYS A 145 -8.29 23.49 0.02
C LYS A 145 -7.90 23.46 1.49
N LYS A 146 -6.72 24.00 1.84
CA LYS A 146 -6.11 23.96 3.18
C LYS A 146 -7.06 24.34 4.33
N HIS A 147 -7.91 25.31 4.15
CA HIS A 147 -8.82 25.86 5.18
C HIS A 147 -10.31 25.57 4.89
N SER A 148 -10.62 24.51 4.16
CA SER A 148 -12.00 24.12 3.92
C SER A 148 -12.59 23.31 5.09
N PRO A 149 -13.91 23.36 5.32
CA PRO A 149 -14.56 22.54 6.37
C PRO A 149 -14.24 21.05 6.26
N ILE A 150 -14.17 20.54 5.03
CA ILE A 150 -13.83 19.12 4.78
C ILE A 150 -12.40 18.79 5.20
N THR A 151 -11.46 19.72 5.04
CA THR A 151 -10.08 19.55 5.48
C THR A 151 -9.98 19.52 7.01
N TYR A 152 -10.71 20.39 7.70
CA TYR A 152 -10.79 20.35 9.17
C TYR A 152 -11.42 19.05 9.67
N TYR A 153 -12.43 18.55 8.98
CA TYR A 153 -13.04 17.25 9.27
C TYR A 153 -12.01 16.11 9.17
N PHE A 154 -11.24 16.03 8.09
CA PHE A 154 -10.19 15.02 7.96
C PHE A 154 -9.05 15.21 8.98
N ARG A 155 -8.65 16.45 9.28
CA ARG A 155 -7.65 16.74 10.32
C ARG A 155 -8.08 16.28 11.72
N TYR A 156 -9.38 16.30 12.01
CA TYR A 156 -9.90 15.75 13.25
C TYR A 156 -9.63 14.24 13.35
N PHE A 157 -9.96 13.47 12.31
CA PHE A 157 -9.70 12.02 12.30
C PHE A 157 -8.20 11.70 12.26
N GLU A 158 -7.42 12.43 11.47
CA GLU A 158 -5.96 12.34 11.47
C GLU A 158 -5.40 12.55 12.90
N SER A 159 -5.86 13.58 13.60
CA SER A 159 -5.43 13.84 14.96
C SER A 159 -5.83 12.72 15.93
N ALA A 160 -7.04 12.18 15.81
CA ALA A 160 -7.50 11.04 16.59
C ALA A 160 -6.63 9.80 16.33
N LEU A 161 -6.29 9.53 15.06
CA LEU A 161 -5.41 8.41 14.68
C LEU A 161 -4.03 8.52 15.34
N TYR A 162 -3.39 9.70 15.28
CA TYR A 162 -2.07 9.90 15.85
C TYR A 162 -2.10 9.92 17.40
N ASN A 163 -3.14 10.47 18.00
CA ASN A 163 -3.28 10.50 19.45
C ASN A 163 -3.44 9.10 20.06
N SER A 164 -4.16 8.21 19.39
CA SER A 164 -4.39 6.83 19.86
C SER A 164 -3.13 5.94 19.82
N ALA A 165 -2.13 6.29 19.03
CA ALA A 165 -0.88 5.54 18.93
C ALA A 165 0.03 5.76 20.15
N ASP A 166 0.65 4.68 20.66
CA ASP A 166 1.78 4.77 21.61
C ASP A 166 3.12 4.87 20.88
N ARG A 167 3.21 4.26 19.68
CA ARG A 167 4.34 4.38 18.76
C ARG A 167 3.83 4.60 17.33
N ILE A 168 4.62 5.34 16.53
CA ILE A 168 4.32 5.66 15.12
C ILE A 168 5.56 5.33 14.30
N GLY A 169 5.46 4.34 13.42
CA GLY A 169 6.52 3.95 12.49
C GLY A 169 6.37 4.63 11.13
N LEU A 170 7.35 5.41 10.73
CA LEU A 170 7.44 6.07 9.43
C LEU A 170 8.45 5.36 8.52
N MET A 171 8.24 5.40 7.21
CA MET A 171 8.95 4.53 6.28
C MET A 171 10.39 4.94 5.96
N SER A 172 10.83 6.15 6.34
CA SER A 172 12.20 6.61 6.15
C SER A 172 12.59 7.70 7.15
N LYS A 173 13.88 8.01 7.22
CA LYS A 173 14.40 9.10 8.07
C LYS A 173 13.87 10.45 7.61
N GLY A 174 13.87 10.72 6.31
CA GLY A 174 13.33 11.96 5.74
C GLY A 174 11.85 12.14 6.06
N ASN A 175 11.04 11.07 5.96
CA ASN A 175 9.63 11.12 6.38
C ASN A 175 9.46 11.35 7.89
N LEU A 176 10.33 10.76 8.72
CA LEU A 176 10.32 11.00 10.16
C LEU A 176 10.58 12.47 10.48
N ASP A 177 11.60 13.06 9.89
CA ASP A 177 11.98 14.45 10.12
C ASP A 177 10.86 15.40 9.67
N LEU A 178 10.35 15.25 8.46
CA LEU A 178 9.22 16.05 7.94
C LEU A 178 7.95 15.91 8.80
N PHE A 179 7.64 14.69 9.25
CA PHE A 179 6.49 14.47 10.12
C PHE A 179 6.69 15.14 11.49
N CYS A 180 7.85 14.96 12.11
CA CYS A 180 8.16 15.55 13.42
C CYS A 180 8.17 17.08 13.39
N ASP A 181 8.64 17.69 12.32
CA ASP A 181 8.61 19.14 12.13
C ASP A 181 7.17 19.67 12.01
N SER A 182 6.33 18.95 11.28
CA SER A 182 4.92 19.32 11.09
C SER A 182 4.02 18.96 12.28
N LYS A 183 4.36 17.93 13.05
CA LYS A 183 3.56 17.32 14.12
C LYS A 183 4.38 17.15 15.41
N ASN A 184 5.09 18.19 15.83
CA ASN A 184 6.05 18.18 16.94
C ASN A 184 5.54 17.49 18.22
N LYS A 185 4.24 17.62 18.55
CA LYS A 185 3.62 16.97 19.73
C LYS A 185 3.72 15.44 19.73
N HIS A 186 4.01 14.81 18.60
CA HIS A 186 4.12 13.35 18.45
C HIS A 186 5.56 12.85 18.36
N LYS A 187 6.55 13.75 18.34
CA LYS A 187 7.98 13.45 18.11
C LYS A 187 8.51 12.30 18.98
N ASN A 188 8.19 12.30 20.26
CA ASN A 188 8.72 11.32 21.23
C ASN A 188 8.22 9.89 21.02
N LYS A 189 7.21 9.68 20.18
CA LYS A 189 6.68 8.35 19.88
C LYS A 189 6.88 7.91 18.43
N CYS A 190 7.60 8.73 17.66
CA CYS A 190 7.92 8.43 16.27
C CYS A 190 9.25 7.70 16.13
N GLU A 191 9.30 6.76 15.21
CA GLU A 191 10.52 6.02 14.86
C GLU A 191 10.50 5.63 13.38
N VAL A 192 11.65 5.23 12.85
CA VAL A 192 11.74 4.70 11.49
C VAL A 192 11.32 3.24 11.50
N LEU A 193 10.32 2.91 10.68
CA LEU A 193 9.92 1.56 10.35
C LEU A 193 9.96 1.41 8.83
N TYR A 194 11.06 0.94 8.30
CA TYR A 194 11.19 0.70 6.86
C TYR A 194 10.10 -0.24 6.34
N ASN A 195 9.81 -0.12 5.05
CA ASN A 195 8.99 -1.12 4.37
C ASN A 195 9.74 -2.45 4.34
N TRP A 196 9.00 -3.55 4.22
CA TRP A 196 9.53 -4.91 4.19
C TRP A 196 9.02 -5.67 2.98
N ALA A 197 9.70 -6.73 2.61
CA ALA A 197 9.26 -7.76 1.69
C ALA A 197 9.63 -9.13 2.25
N ASP A 198 8.89 -10.15 1.85
CA ASP A 198 9.19 -11.52 2.16
C ASP A 198 10.51 -11.94 1.45
N ASN A 199 11.41 -12.54 2.21
CA ASN A 199 12.69 -13.08 1.70
C ASN A 199 12.53 -14.47 1.07
N ILE A 200 11.33 -15.06 1.14
CA ILE A 200 11.08 -16.37 0.56
C ILE A 200 11.03 -16.21 -0.96
N LEU A 201 12.08 -16.70 -1.63
CA LEU A 201 12.06 -16.85 -3.07
C LEU A 201 10.91 -17.79 -3.42
N PRO A 202 9.97 -17.38 -4.28
CA PRO A 202 8.81 -18.19 -4.62
C PRO A 202 9.27 -19.52 -5.20
N VAL A 203 8.64 -20.60 -4.76
CA VAL A 203 8.76 -21.92 -5.40
C VAL A 203 8.38 -21.75 -6.88
N HIS A 204 9.03 -22.49 -7.76
CA HIS A 204 8.76 -22.46 -9.19
C HIS A 204 7.28 -22.74 -9.41
N ASP A 205 6.53 -21.79 -9.95
CA ASP A 205 5.13 -21.97 -10.31
C ASP A 205 5.13 -22.71 -11.66
N GLU A 206 4.92 -24.03 -11.62
CA GLU A 206 4.88 -24.88 -12.82
C GLU A 206 3.77 -24.49 -13.79
N SER A 207 2.74 -23.78 -13.30
CA SER A 207 1.64 -23.27 -14.13
C SER A 207 1.97 -21.95 -14.82
N TYR A 208 3.10 -21.30 -14.49
CA TYR A 208 3.47 -20.01 -15.05
C TYR A 208 3.84 -20.12 -16.53
N SER A 209 3.02 -19.50 -17.38
CA SER A 209 3.36 -19.27 -18.78
C SER A 209 4.20 -18.00 -18.91
N SER A 210 5.45 -18.13 -19.37
CA SER A 210 6.37 -17.01 -19.51
C SER A 210 5.77 -15.88 -20.34
N ILE A 211 5.64 -14.69 -19.71
CA ILE A 211 5.17 -13.47 -20.36
C ILE A 211 6.20 -13.01 -21.39
N VAL A 212 7.49 -13.16 -21.08
CA VAL A 212 8.60 -12.79 -21.97
C VAL A 212 8.54 -13.61 -23.27
N ARG A 213 8.31 -14.92 -23.19
CA ARG A 213 8.13 -15.78 -24.37
C ARG A 213 6.84 -15.45 -25.12
N LYS A 214 5.74 -15.23 -24.43
CA LYS A 214 4.44 -14.90 -25.05
C LYS A 214 4.50 -13.66 -25.94
N TYR A 215 5.34 -12.68 -25.58
CA TYR A 215 5.50 -11.43 -26.31
C TYR A 215 6.78 -11.40 -27.16
N ASN A 216 7.50 -12.55 -27.31
CA ASN A 216 8.75 -12.67 -28.09
C ASN A 216 9.84 -11.69 -27.62
N LEU A 217 10.05 -11.57 -26.30
CA LEU A 217 10.99 -10.63 -25.68
C LEU A 217 12.27 -11.31 -25.18
N HIS A 218 12.51 -12.57 -25.47
CA HIS A 218 13.64 -13.37 -24.93
C HIS A 218 15.02 -12.82 -25.32
N ASP A 219 15.12 -12.12 -26.48
CA ASP A 219 16.38 -11.50 -26.95
C ASP A 219 16.48 -10.00 -26.60
N LYS A 220 15.63 -9.52 -25.67
CA LYS A 220 15.55 -8.12 -25.27
C LYS A 220 16.09 -7.90 -23.86
N VAL A 221 16.64 -6.73 -23.63
CA VAL A 221 16.87 -6.19 -22.29
C VAL A 221 15.54 -5.58 -21.83
N ILE A 222 14.92 -6.21 -20.83
CA ILE A 222 13.57 -5.85 -20.38
C ILE A 222 13.64 -4.85 -19.24
N PHE A 223 13.18 -3.64 -19.52
CA PHE A 223 12.92 -2.59 -18.53
C PHE A 223 11.49 -2.72 -18.02
N PHE A 224 11.34 -3.14 -16.79
CA PHE A 224 10.06 -3.53 -16.22
C PHE A 224 9.50 -2.50 -15.26
N TYR A 225 8.26 -2.10 -15.47
CA TYR A 225 7.48 -1.34 -14.51
C TYR A 225 6.29 -2.15 -14.02
N GLY A 226 6.22 -2.43 -12.72
CA GLY A 226 5.12 -3.19 -12.13
C GLY A 226 4.36 -2.43 -11.04
N GLY A 227 3.03 -2.46 -11.10
CA GLY A 227 2.16 -1.90 -10.05
C GLY A 227 1.23 -0.78 -10.49
N ASN A 228 0.98 0.20 -9.62
CA ASN A 228 0.07 1.31 -9.92
C ASN A 228 0.62 2.20 -11.04
N ILE A 229 -0.17 2.39 -12.10
CA ILE A 229 0.09 3.27 -13.25
C ILE A 229 -0.76 4.51 -13.05
N GLY A 230 -0.28 5.41 -12.20
CA GLY A 230 -1.08 6.55 -11.75
C GLY A 230 -0.29 7.84 -11.65
N HIS A 231 -1.02 8.92 -11.42
CA HIS A 231 -0.50 10.29 -11.45
C HIS A 231 0.69 10.53 -10.50
N ALA A 232 0.68 9.90 -9.32
CA ALA A 232 1.78 10.02 -8.36
C ALA A 232 3.12 9.46 -8.85
N GLN A 233 3.12 8.65 -9.92
CA GLN A 233 4.30 8.01 -10.49
C GLN A 233 4.88 8.74 -11.71
N ASP A 234 4.28 9.86 -12.14
CA ASP A 234 4.70 10.60 -13.34
C ASP A 234 4.99 9.67 -14.53
N MET A 235 3.92 9.02 -15.01
CA MET A 235 4.05 8.08 -16.13
C MET A 235 4.55 8.75 -17.41
N SER A 236 4.31 10.06 -17.57
CA SER A 236 4.88 10.84 -18.68
C SER A 236 6.41 10.84 -18.66
N ASN A 237 7.04 10.86 -17.48
CA ASN A 237 8.49 10.77 -17.34
C ASN A 237 9.02 9.43 -17.85
N LEU A 238 8.36 8.33 -17.46
CA LEU A 238 8.73 6.99 -17.95
C LEU A 238 8.50 6.86 -19.46
N MET A 239 7.42 7.39 -19.99
CA MET A 239 7.17 7.36 -21.44
C MET A 239 8.19 8.19 -22.24
N ARG A 240 8.71 9.30 -21.69
CA ARG A 240 9.85 10.02 -22.30
C ARG A 240 11.10 9.14 -22.41
N LEU A 241 11.36 8.29 -21.39
CA LEU A 241 12.46 7.32 -21.44
C LEU A 241 12.22 6.28 -22.54
N VAL A 242 11.00 5.71 -22.60
CA VAL A 242 10.62 4.73 -23.64
C VAL A 242 10.85 5.29 -25.05
N ILE A 243 10.40 6.53 -25.30
CA ILE A 243 10.56 7.21 -26.59
C ILE A 243 12.05 7.40 -26.92
N ARG A 244 12.87 7.87 -25.97
CA ARG A 244 14.31 8.08 -26.21
C ARG A 244 15.08 6.78 -26.45
N MET A 245 14.61 5.67 -25.88
CA MET A 245 15.21 4.37 -26.02
C MET A 245 14.73 3.59 -27.26
N SER A 246 13.76 4.11 -28.03
CA SER A 246 13.25 3.43 -29.24
C SER A 246 14.30 3.21 -30.34
N LYS A 247 15.41 3.97 -30.32
CA LYS A 247 16.56 3.80 -31.22
C LYS A 247 17.46 2.60 -30.88
N PHE A 248 17.25 1.95 -29.74
CA PHE A 248 17.99 0.77 -29.30
C PHE A 248 17.09 -0.46 -29.44
N PRO A 249 17.28 -1.29 -30.49
CA PRO A 249 16.36 -2.38 -30.79
C PRO A 249 16.36 -3.49 -29.73
N GLU A 250 17.41 -3.60 -28.92
CA GLU A 250 17.54 -4.54 -27.81
C GLU A 250 16.75 -4.12 -26.57
N ALA A 251 16.43 -2.82 -26.41
CA ALA A 251 15.70 -2.34 -25.25
C ALA A 251 14.20 -2.49 -25.40
N HIS A 252 13.54 -3.15 -24.45
CA HIS A 252 12.08 -3.27 -24.41
C HIS A 252 11.49 -2.91 -23.06
N PHE A 253 10.41 -2.15 -23.06
CA PHE A 253 9.73 -1.65 -21.88
C PHE A 253 8.43 -2.42 -21.65
N LEU A 254 8.38 -3.17 -20.55
CA LEU A 254 7.23 -3.97 -20.16
C LEU A 254 6.54 -3.36 -18.93
N PHE A 255 5.35 -2.79 -19.14
CA PHE A 255 4.54 -2.21 -18.05
C PHE A 255 3.40 -3.13 -17.68
N VAL A 256 3.32 -3.52 -16.42
CA VAL A 256 2.28 -4.42 -15.89
C VAL A 256 1.59 -3.76 -14.71
N GLY A 257 0.28 -3.54 -14.81
CA GLY A 257 -0.47 -2.92 -13.72
C GLY A 257 -1.80 -2.32 -14.13
N GLN A 258 -2.31 -1.49 -13.22
CA GLN A 258 -3.56 -0.76 -13.42
C GLN A 258 -3.45 0.63 -12.78
N GLY A 259 -4.30 1.56 -13.19
CA GLY A 259 -4.34 2.90 -12.64
C GLY A 259 -5.00 3.90 -13.59
N ASP A 260 -5.11 5.12 -13.16
CA ASP A 260 -5.80 6.21 -13.86
C ASP A 260 -5.01 6.74 -15.08
N GLU A 261 -3.71 6.48 -15.17
CA GLU A 261 -2.86 6.88 -16.32
C GLU A 261 -2.61 5.76 -17.35
N VAL A 262 -3.29 4.62 -17.26
CA VAL A 262 -3.19 3.56 -18.28
C VAL A 262 -3.57 4.08 -19.68
N ARG A 263 -4.59 4.94 -19.76
CA ARG A 263 -4.98 5.56 -21.03
C ARG A 263 -3.88 6.46 -21.58
N LEU A 264 -3.23 7.23 -20.72
CA LEU A 264 -2.12 8.12 -21.09
C LEU A 264 -0.98 7.35 -21.76
N ILE A 265 -0.46 6.29 -21.10
CA ILE A 265 0.67 5.52 -21.65
C ILE A 265 0.33 4.81 -22.96
N LYS A 266 -0.91 4.33 -23.12
CA LYS A 266 -1.38 3.70 -24.37
C LYS A 266 -1.47 4.72 -25.50
N ASN A 267 -2.02 5.90 -25.24
CA ASN A 267 -2.13 6.96 -26.25
C ASN A 267 -0.73 7.38 -26.74
N ILE A 268 0.20 7.64 -25.81
CA ILE A 268 1.60 8.00 -26.16
C ILE A 268 2.24 6.89 -26.99
N ALA A 269 2.07 5.63 -26.60
CA ALA A 269 2.65 4.50 -27.32
C ALA A 269 2.12 4.40 -28.76
N THR A 270 0.83 4.64 -28.96
CA THR A 270 0.17 4.63 -30.28
C THR A 270 0.59 5.82 -31.13
N GLU A 271 0.55 7.04 -30.58
CA GLU A 271 0.91 8.28 -31.26
C GLU A 271 2.38 8.31 -31.72
N GLN A 272 3.27 7.72 -30.92
CA GLN A 272 4.71 7.63 -31.21
C GLN A 272 5.10 6.32 -31.93
N ASN A 273 4.15 5.45 -32.28
CA ASN A 273 4.39 4.15 -32.93
C ASN A 273 5.49 3.33 -32.22
N LEU A 274 5.45 3.23 -30.90
CA LEU A 274 6.51 2.59 -30.09
C LEU A 274 6.48 1.06 -30.23
N SER A 275 7.43 0.48 -30.93
CA SER A 275 7.63 -0.97 -31.07
C SER A 275 8.36 -1.59 -29.85
N ASN A 276 9.03 -0.76 -29.05
CA ASN A 276 9.79 -1.16 -27.87
C ASN A 276 8.96 -1.08 -26.56
N PHE A 277 7.63 -1.08 -26.65
CA PHE A 277 6.75 -0.94 -25.50
C PHE A 277 5.62 -1.97 -25.50
N THR A 278 5.41 -2.60 -24.33
CA THR A 278 4.28 -3.51 -24.10
C THR A 278 3.60 -3.16 -22.78
N TYR A 279 2.28 -3.02 -22.81
CA TYR A 279 1.44 -2.89 -21.62
C TYR A 279 0.61 -4.14 -21.41
N ILE A 280 0.58 -4.64 -20.17
CA ILE A 280 -0.25 -5.75 -19.71
C ILE A 280 -1.06 -5.29 -18.49
N PRO A 281 -2.37 -5.62 -18.40
CA PRO A 281 -3.15 -5.40 -17.19
C PRO A 281 -2.53 -6.06 -15.96
N SER A 282 -3.01 -5.72 -14.76
CA SER A 282 -2.54 -6.34 -13.52
C SER A 282 -2.70 -7.87 -13.57
N VAL A 283 -1.69 -8.56 -13.09
CA VAL A 283 -1.60 -10.03 -13.04
C VAL A 283 -1.70 -10.51 -11.58
N SER A 284 -1.84 -11.83 -11.39
CA SER A 284 -1.81 -12.43 -10.05
C SER A 284 -0.44 -12.21 -9.38
N GLN A 285 -0.38 -12.31 -8.04
CA GLN A 285 0.87 -12.17 -7.30
C GLN A 285 1.88 -13.27 -7.66
N SER A 286 1.42 -14.51 -7.93
CA SER A 286 2.30 -15.60 -8.38
C SER A 286 2.92 -15.28 -9.74
N THR A 287 2.10 -14.86 -10.71
CA THR A 287 2.56 -14.42 -12.04
C THR A 287 3.54 -13.24 -11.94
N TYR A 288 3.24 -12.25 -11.10
CA TYR A 288 4.12 -11.11 -10.88
C TYR A 288 5.50 -11.52 -10.35
N ARG A 289 5.53 -12.41 -9.35
CA ARG A 289 6.79 -12.93 -8.78
C ARG A 289 7.60 -13.75 -9.80
N SER A 290 6.92 -14.57 -10.60
CA SER A 290 7.57 -15.34 -11.67
C SER A 290 8.16 -14.42 -12.75
N LEU A 291 7.43 -13.36 -13.12
CA LEU A 291 7.88 -12.37 -14.09
C LEU A 291 9.13 -11.61 -13.61
N LEU A 292 9.27 -11.33 -12.31
CA LEU A 292 10.46 -10.66 -11.75
C LEU A 292 11.78 -11.44 -11.99
N ARG A 293 11.71 -12.73 -12.31
CA ARG A 293 12.88 -13.55 -12.67
C ARG A 293 13.27 -13.44 -14.15
N GLU A 294 12.40 -12.88 -14.97
CA GLU A 294 12.59 -12.79 -16.42
C GLU A 294 12.99 -11.38 -16.88
N ILE A 295 13.03 -10.41 -15.97
CA ILE A 295 13.33 -9.01 -16.28
C ILE A 295 14.78 -8.68 -15.97
N ASN A 296 15.28 -7.62 -16.60
CA ASN A 296 16.67 -7.19 -16.45
C ASN A 296 16.82 -5.93 -15.61
N VAL A 297 15.85 -4.99 -15.68
CA VAL A 297 15.91 -3.71 -14.95
C VAL A 297 14.51 -3.38 -14.41
N GLY A 298 14.40 -3.14 -13.11
CA GLY A 298 13.18 -2.66 -12.47
C GLY A 298 13.05 -1.14 -12.54
N LEU A 299 11.91 -0.64 -13.00
CA LEU A 299 11.66 0.78 -13.14
C LEU A 299 10.77 1.31 -12.00
N PHE A 300 11.06 2.54 -11.57
CA PHE A 300 10.12 3.34 -10.79
C PHE A 300 10.24 4.82 -11.13
N SER A 301 9.21 5.59 -10.81
CA SER A 301 9.23 7.04 -10.93
C SER A 301 8.31 7.63 -9.86
N LEU A 302 8.69 8.77 -9.33
CA LEU A 302 7.91 9.57 -8.39
C LEU A 302 7.75 10.97 -8.97
N ALA A 303 6.53 11.50 -8.90
CA ALA A 303 6.23 12.84 -9.40
C ALA A 303 7.01 13.90 -8.60
N ALA A 304 7.70 14.78 -9.30
CA ALA A 304 8.52 15.84 -8.69
C ALA A 304 7.72 16.81 -7.81
N SER A 305 6.39 16.90 -8.03
CA SER A 305 5.47 17.76 -7.27
C SER A 305 5.10 17.21 -5.88
N HIS A 306 5.47 15.97 -5.54
CA HIS A 306 5.19 15.42 -4.22
C HIS A 306 6.13 16.00 -3.16
N SER A 307 5.56 16.58 -2.11
CA SER A 307 6.29 17.11 -0.94
C SER A 307 6.71 16.02 0.06
N PHE A 308 5.99 14.90 0.11
CA PHE A 308 6.35 13.76 0.94
C PHE A 308 7.10 12.70 0.15
N HIS A 309 8.12 12.13 0.80
CA HIS A 309 8.99 11.12 0.21
C HIS A 309 8.31 9.75 0.30
N ASN A 310 7.71 9.32 -0.80
CA ASN A 310 7.17 7.96 -0.89
C ASN A 310 8.31 6.96 -1.11
N PHE A 311 8.25 5.85 -0.37
CA PHE A 311 9.11 4.69 -0.58
C PHE A 311 8.32 3.62 -1.36
N PRO A 312 8.47 3.51 -2.70
CA PRO A 312 7.65 2.58 -3.48
C PRO A 312 7.94 1.13 -3.09
N GLY A 313 6.92 0.41 -2.63
CA GLY A 313 7.06 -1.00 -2.22
C GLY A 313 7.59 -1.94 -3.31
N LYS A 314 7.49 -1.55 -4.59
CA LYS A 314 8.06 -2.32 -5.72
C LYS A 314 9.59 -2.44 -5.65
N LEU A 315 10.29 -1.47 -5.06
CA LEU A 315 11.74 -1.50 -4.92
C LEU A 315 12.20 -2.72 -4.12
N LEU A 316 11.50 -3.02 -3.03
CA LEU A 316 11.82 -4.17 -2.20
C LEU A 316 11.65 -5.50 -2.96
N ASN A 317 10.62 -5.60 -3.81
CA ASN A 317 10.46 -6.78 -4.66
C ASN A 317 11.60 -6.90 -5.68
N TYR A 318 12.05 -5.79 -6.30
CA TYR A 318 13.21 -5.81 -7.20
C TYR A 318 14.48 -6.23 -6.45
N MET A 319 14.74 -5.64 -5.27
CA MET A 319 15.88 -5.99 -4.43
C MET A 319 15.87 -7.46 -4.01
N ALA A 320 14.72 -7.99 -3.57
CA ALA A 320 14.56 -9.40 -3.18
C ALA A 320 14.84 -10.38 -4.34
N HIS A 321 14.67 -9.93 -5.59
CA HIS A 321 14.97 -10.72 -6.79
C HIS A 321 16.32 -10.35 -7.44
N SER A 322 17.16 -9.56 -6.77
CA SER A 322 18.45 -9.08 -7.29
C SER A 322 18.35 -8.35 -8.64
N VAL A 323 17.24 -7.67 -8.88
CA VAL A 323 17.00 -6.90 -10.11
C VAL A 323 17.58 -5.50 -9.95
N PRO A 324 18.48 -5.04 -10.84
CA PRO A 324 18.94 -3.66 -10.89
C PRO A 324 17.78 -2.66 -11.00
N ILE A 325 17.90 -1.52 -10.33
CA ILE A 325 16.81 -0.54 -10.26
C ILE A 325 17.22 0.75 -10.95
N LEU A 326 16.36 1.23 -11.85
CA LEU A 326 16.46 2.53 -12.48
C LEU A 326 15.22 3.37 -12.18
N GLY A 327 15.40 4.58 -11.68
CA GLY A 327 14.24 5.42 -11.39
C GLY A 327 14.54 6.88 -11.18
N SER A 328 13.48 7.64 -10.98
CA SER A 328 13.55 9.06 -10.65
C SER A 328 12.79 9.34 -9.36
N VAL A 329 13.34 10.21 -8.54
CA VAL A 329 12.80 10.65 -7.25
C VAL A 329 12.63 12.16 -7.25
N ASN A 330 11.72 12.65 -6.41
CA ASN A 330 11.60 14.07 -6.12
C ASN A 330 12.79 14.57 -5.28
N ALA A 331 13.07 15.87 -5.37
CA ALA A 331 14.17 16.48 -4.63
C ALA A 331 14.07 16.24 -3.11
N GLY A 332 15.20 15.92 -2.47
CA GLY A 332 15.27 15.65 -1.04
C GLY A 332 14.77 14.27 -0.61
N ASN A 333 14.35 13.41 -1.52
CA ASN A 333 13.98 12.04 -1.19
C ASN A 333 15.20 11.27 -0.68
N ASP A 334 15.04 10.52 0.38
CA ASP A 334 16.08 9.74 1.06
C ASP A 334 16.08 8.23 0.69
N LEU A 335 15.58 7.92 -0.52
CA LEU A 335 15.63 6.59 -1.13
C LEU A 335 17.07 6.14 -1.40
#